data_196c3f99cfbc21421309d1638fe93235
#
_entry.id   196c3f99cfbc21421309d1638fe93235
#
_cell.length_a   1.000
_cell.length_b   1.000
_cell.length_c   1.000
_cell.angle_alpha   90.00
_cell.angle_beta   90.00
_cell.angle_gamma   90.00
#
_symmetry.space_group_name_H-M   'P 1'
#
loop_
_entity.id
_entity.type
_entity.pdbx_description
1 polymer ?
#
loop_
_entity_poly.entity_id
_entity_poly.type
_entity_poly.pdbx_seq_one_letter_code
_entity_poly.pdbx_strand_id
1 'polypeptide(L)'
;MQRLASLLRSPFSFLLARPSTEDRVAAYVIREHARGRGLHEILEDRYVQNRLSAVQQRRLLDRPEVVHALGDDTVEQTRRELEQAAAH
;
A
#
# COMPACT_ATOMS: atom_id res chain seq x y z
N MET A 1 -19.54 -15.95 -17.36
CA MET A 1 -20.25 -16.14 -16.09
C MET A 1 -19.29 -16.37 -14.93
N GLN A 2 -18.40 -17.32 -15.05
CA GLN A 2 -17.46 -17.62 -13.98
C GLN A 2 -16.51 -16.47 -13.71
N ARG A 3 -16.22 -15.66 -14.71
CA ARG A 3 -15.33 -14.52 -14.53
C ARG A 3 -15.90 -13.48 -13.59
N LEU A 4 -17.21 -13.28 -13.65
CA LEU A 4 -17.86 -12.35 -12.73
C LEU A 4 -17.80 -12.84 -11.30
N ALA A 5 -18.03 -14.13 -11.13
CA ALA A 5 -17.94 -14.73 -9.79
C ALA A 5 -16.51 -14.60 -9.25
N SER A 6 -15.52 -14.78 -10.13
CA SER A 6 -14.12 -14.65 -9.76
C SER A 6 -13.80 -13.23 -9.31
N LEU A 7 -14.31 -12.24 -10.04
CA LEU A 7 -14.09 -10.84 -9.69
C LEU A 7 -14.71 -10.50 -8.34
N LEU A 8 -15.89 -11.03 -8.08
CA LEU A 8 -16.57 -10.77 -6.81
C LEU A 8 -15.87 -11.40 -5.63
N ARG A 9 -15.09 -12.45 -5.88
CA ARG A 9 -14.30 -13.10 -4.84
C ARG A 9 -12.92 -12.51 -4.68
N SER A 10 -12.54 -11.64 -5.60
CA SER A 10 -11.23 -11.02 -5.56
C SER A 10 -11.13 -10.13 -4.32
N PRO A 11 -9.97 -10.16 -3.61
CA PRO A 11 -9.77 -9.24 -2.48
C PRO A 11 -9.77 -7.78 -2.90
N PHE A 12 -9.68 -7.52 -4.19
CA PHE A 12 -9.69 -6.15 -4.71
C PHE A 12 -11.03 -5.76 -5.31
N SER A 13 -12.07 -6.60 -5.15
CA SER A 13 -13.36 -6.32 -5.75
C SER A 13 -13.97 -5.01 -5.22
N PHE A 14 -13.70 -4.65 -3.97
CA PHE A 14 -14.21 -3.41 -3.41
C PHE A 14 -13.59 -2.17 -4.08
N LEU A 15 -12.38 -2.31 -4.63
CA LEU A 15 -11.71 -1.20 -5.30
C LEU A 15 -12.42 -0.81 -6.58
N LEU A 16 -13.08 -1.77 -7.21
CA LEU A 16 -13.77 -1.51 -8.47
C LEU A 16 -15.03 -0.67 -8.26
N ALA A 17 -15.62 -0.75 -7.07
CA ALA A 17 -16.83 -0.01 -6.78
C ALA A 17 -16.53 1.45 -6.47
N ARG A 18 -15.65 1.71 -5.51
CA ARG A 18 -15.30 3.08 -5.10
C ARG A 18 -13.96 3.10 -4.38
N PRO A 19 -12.88 3.16 -5.11
CA PRO A 19 -11.58 3.17 -4.46
C PRO A 19 -11.36 4.51 -3.75
N SER A 20 -10.95 4.42 -2.50
CA SER A 20 -10.55 5.59 -1.72
C SER A 20 -9.15 6.03 -2.16
N THR A 21 -8.71 7.19 -1.66
CA THR A 21 -7.35 7.62 -1.91
C THR A 21 -6.35 6.60 -1.36
N GLU A 22 -6.61 6.08 -0.16
CA GLU A 22 -5.73 5.06 0.41
C GLU A 22 -5.70 3.80 -0.43
N ASP A 23 -6.83 3.40 -1.00
CA ASP A 23 -6.88 2.23 -1.88
C ASP A 23 -6.00 2.44 -3.11
N ARG A 24 -6.07 3.61 -3.70
CA ARG A 24 -5.28 3.92 -4.90
C ARG A 24 -3.80 3.96 -4.61
N VAL A 25 -3.43 4.53 -3.46
CA VAL A 25 -2.02 4.57 -3.09
C VAL A 25 -1.50 3.17 -2.79
N ALA A 26 -2.32 2.34 -2.14
CA ALA A 26 -1.92 0.95 -1.89
C ALA A 26 -1.64 0.22 -3.21
N ALA A 27 -2.50 0.39 -4.20
CA ALA A 27 -2.29 -0.23 -5.50
C ALA A 27 -1.03 0.30 -6.18
N TYR A 28 -0.79 1.60 -6.05
CA TYR A 28 0.41 2.22 -6.60
C TYR A 28 1.68 1.64 -5.96
N VAL A 29 1.68 1.53 -4.65
CA VAL A 29 2.83 1.01 -3.91
C VAL A 29 3.13 -0.42 -4.33
N ILE A 30 2.10 -1.26 -4.40
CA ILE A 30 2.28 -2.65 -4.79
C ILE A 30 2.85 -2.75 -6.20
N ARG A 31 2.33 -1.96 -7.11
CA ARG A 31 2.78 -1.97 -8.50
C ARG A 31 4.23 -1.50 -8.63
N GLU A 32 4.57 -0.40 -7.95
CA GLU A 32 5.92 0.14 -8.05
C GLU A 32 6.94 -0.77 -7.39
N HIS A 33 6.56 -1.43 -6.30
CA HIS A 33 7.43 -2.39 -5.66
C HIS A 33 7.69 -3.57 -6.60
N ALA A 34 6.67 -4.01 -7.31
CA ALA A 34 6.82 -5.10 -8.27
C ALA A 34 7.78 -4.74 -9.40
N ARG A 35 7.96 -3.45 -9.65
CA ARG A 35 8.91 -2.97 -10.65
C ARG A 35 10.33 -2.86 -10.13
N GLY A 36 10.55 -3.22 -8.87
CA GLY A 36 11.88 -3.22 -8.29
C GLY A 36 12.21 -2.02 -7.42
N ARG A 37 11.26 -1.12 -7.21
CA ARG A 37 11.51 0.04 -6.35
C ARG A 37 11.41 -0.34 -4.89
N GLY A 38 12.26 0.24 -4.05
CA GLY A 38 12.22 0.00 -2.62
C GLY A 38 10.99 0.66 -2.00
N LEU A 39 10.44 0.02 -0.98
CA LEU A 39 9.24 0.53 -0.32
C LEU A 39 9.47 1.92 0.27
N HIS A 40 10.59 2.12 0.95
CA HIS A 40 10.92 3.42 1.54
C HIS A 40 10.96 4.50 0.45
N GLU A 41 11.58 4.19 -0.67
CA GLU A 41 11.67 5.12 -1.78
C GLU A 41 10.29 5.47 -2.33
N ILE A 42 9.42 4.46 -2.45
CA ILE A 42 8.08 4.68 -2.97
C ILE A 42 7.29 5.59 -2.03
N LEU A 43 7.41 5.37 -0.72
CA LEU A 43 6.69 6.18 0.25
C LEU A 43 7.15 7.63 0.28
N GLU A 44 8.39 7.89 -0.15
CA GLU A 44 8.89 9.26 -0.24
C GLU A 44 8.51 9.92 -1.56
N ASP A 45 7.93 9.17 -2.46
CA ASP A 45 7.48 9.67 -3.73
C ASP A 45 6.42 10.75 -3.53
N ARG A 46 6.49 11.76 -4.38
CA ARG A 46 5.54 12.87 -4.30
C ARG A 46 4.10 12.41 -4.42
N TYR A 47 3.86 11.39 -5.22
CA TYR A 47 2.52 10.83 -5.38
C TYR A 47 1.94 10.40 -4.03
N VAL A 48 2.75 9.72 -3.24
CA VAL A 48 2.31 9.24 -1.92
C VAL A 48 2.23 10.39 -0.93
N GLN A 49 3.26 11.23 -0.90
CA GLN A 49 3.34 12.32 0.06
C GLN A 49 2.18 13.32 -0.09
N ASN A 50 1.75 13.55 -1.32
CA ASN A 50 0.66 14.50 -1.56
C ASN A 50 -0.72 13.92 -1.23
N ARG A 51 -0.82 12.61 -1.04
CA ARG A 51 -2.11 11.95 -0.84
C ARG A 51 -2.32 11.38 0.54
N LEU A 52 -1.25 11.03 1.25
CA LEU A 52 -1.36 10.39 2.55
C LEU A 52 -0.57 11.15 3.60
N SER A 53 -1.18 11.34 4.76
CA SER A 53 -0.49 11.84 5.94
C SER A 53 0.41 10.74 6.50
N ALA A 54 1.26 11.10 7.48
CA ALA A 54 2.12 10.11 8.13
C ALA A 54 1.31 8.98 8.77
N VAL A 55 0.20 9.33 9.39
CA VAL A 55 -0.68 8.32 10.01
C VAL A 55 -1.25 7.39 8.95
N GLN A 56 -1.68 7.96 7.84
CA GLN A 56 -2.24 7.15 6.76
C GLN A 56 -1.19 6.26 6.11
N GLN A 57 0.06 6.72 6.01
CA GLN A 57 1.14 5.89 5.49
C GLN A 57 1.39 4.69 6.39
N ARG A 58 1.38 4.88 7.71
CA ARG A 58 1.53 3.77 8.64
C ARG A 58 0.37 2.79 8.54
N ARG A 59 -0.85 3.33 8.37
CA ARG A 59 -2.03 2.49 8.21
C ARG A 59 -1.96 1.65 6.94
N LEU A 60 -1.39 2.23 5.89
CA LEU A 60 -1.20 1.52 4.62
C LEU A 60 -0.37 0.25 4.83
N LEU A 61 0.64 0.31 5.69
CA LEU A 61 1.51 -0.82 5.96
C LEU A 61 0.82 -1.93 6.77
N ASP A 62 -0.36 -1.66 7.31
CA ASP A 62 -1.16 -2.67 8.00
C ASP A 62 -2.11 -3.41 7.06
N ARG A 63 -2.24 -2.96 5.84
CA ARG A 63 -3.20 -3.56 4.91
C ARG A 63 -2.71 -4.94 4.49
N PRO A 64 -3.57 -5.97 4.58
CA PRO A 64 -3.15 -7.34 4.23
C PRO A 64 -2.61 -7.47 2.81
N GLU A 65 -3.21 -6.79 1.86
CA GLU A 65 -2.75 -6.88 0.47
C GLU A 65 -1.36 -6.28 0.30
N VAL A 66 -1.03 -5.25 1.07
CA VAL A 66 0.29 -4.64 1.02
C VAL A 66 1.32 -5.57 1.66
N VAL A 67 1.01 -6.05 2.86
CA VAL A 67 1.89 -6.97 3.57
C VAL A 67 2.17 -8.22 2.73
N HIS A 68 1.12 -8.76 2.12
CA HIS A 68 1.25 -9.95 1.29
C HIS A 68 2.14 -9.69 0.07
N ALA A 69 1.95 -8.56 -0.58
CA ALA A 69 2.69 -8.25 -1.81
C ALA A 69 4.15 -7.91 -1.56
N LEU A 70 4.44 -7.23 -0.45
CA LEU A 70 5.78 -6.71 -0.19
C LEU A 70 6.60 -7.58 0.76
N GLY A 71 5.95 -8.37 1.58
CA GLY A 71 6.61 -9.23 2.55
C GLY A 71 6.68 -8.59 3.94
N ASP A 72 6.57 -9.44 4.96
CA ASP A 72 6.50 -8.98 6.35
C ASP A 72 7.74 -8.20 6.77
N ASP A 73 8.92 -8.67 6.40
CA ASP A 73 10.17 -8.04 6.82
C ASP A 73 10.31 -6.63 6.26
N THR A 74 9.96 -6.48 4.98
CA THR A 74 10.04 -5.18 4.33
C THR A 74 9.10 -4.18 4.98
N VAL A 75 7.87 -4.61 5.24
CA VAL A 75 6.85 -3.76 5.85
C VAL A 75 7.26 -3.37 7.26
N GLU A 76 7.75 -4.32 8.04
CA GLU A 76 8.13 -4.06 9.42
C GLU A 76 9.31 -3.10 9.51
N GLN A 77 10.30 -3.30 8.65
CA GLN A 77 11.45 -2.41 8.63
C GLN A 77 11.02 -0.97 8.28
N THR A 78 10.19 -0.83 7.27
CA THR A 78 9.73 0.49 6.85
C THR A 78 8.90 1.15 7.93
N ARG A 79 8.07 0.37 8.63
CA ARG A 79 7.28 0.89 9.74
C ARG A 79 8.18 1.49 10.82
N ARG A 80 9.27 0.79 11.17
CA ARG A 80 10.21 1.29 12.17
C ARG A 80 10.86 2.59 11.71
N GLU A 81 11.20 2.66 10.44
CA GLU A 81 11.82 3.87 9.90
C GLU A 81 10.87 5.06 9.98
N LEU A 82 9.61 4.85 9.66
CA LEU A 82 8.61 5.91 9.75
C LEU A 82 8.40 6.35 11.19
N GLU A 83 8.40 5.41 12.12
CA GLU A 83 8.22 5.74 13.53
C GLU A 83 9.42 6.51 14.07
N GLN A 84 10.63 6.14 13.66
CA GLN A 84 11.83 6.86 14.08
C GLN A 84 11.84 8.28 13.52
N ALA A 85 11.43 8.44 12.28
CA ALA A 85 11.35 9.77 11.68
C ALA A 85 10.34 10.64 12.40
N ALA A 86 9.22 10.05 12.81
CA ALA A 86 8.18 10.78 13.52
C ALA A 86 8.60 11.17 14.95
N ALA A 87 9.56 10.42 15.54
CA ALA A 87 10.03 10.69 16.89
C ALA A 87 10.93 11.92 16.95
N HIS A 88 11.43 12.37 15.82
CA HIS A 88 12.26 13.57 15.76
C HIS A 88 11.42 14.77 15.37
#